data_a0b021d269b7b27b6d9c50eb02baec8d
#
_entry.id   a0b021d269b7b27b6d9c50eb02baec8d
#
_cell.length_a   1.000
_cell.length_b   1.000
_cell.length_c   1.000
_cell.angle_alpha   90.00
_cell.angle_beta   90.00
_cell.angle_gamma   90.00
#
_symmetry.space_group_name_H-M   'P 1'
#
loop_
_entity.id
_entity.type
_entity.pdbx_description
1 polymer ?
#
loop_
_entity_poly.entity_id
_entity_poly.type
_entity_poly.pdbx_seq_one_letter_code
_entity_poly.pdbx_strand_id
1 'polypeptide(L)'
;ALVGVQNVVTDAGQMEIYAHDEVTDPAYHHMPEAVVFAENAQQVAAVVKLSNEYHFPVGPRGAGTGLACGAVPIYGGVVLSLEKMNKIIEVNADAMYAVVEPGVRTSDLQTAAAAKGAFYAGDPCSGDSCFIGGNVATNAGGNRAVKYGTTRHQVYAVEVVNPTGKIVQLGARLQKQTTGYCLEQLIIGSEGTLGIITQITVKLLPLPKYSMDLLAVFESPEDAIGTVNKLIMAGIM
;
A
#
# COMPACT_ATOMS: atom_id res chain seq x y z
N ALA A 1 -6.64 26.78 -2.77
CA ALA A 1 -5.37 27.17 -3.42
C ALA A 1 -4.26 26.12 -3.29
N LEU A 2 -4.24 25.29 -2.24
CA LEU A 2 -3.13 24.33 -1.96
C LEU A 2 -3.05 23.17 -2.99
N VAL A 3 -4.20 22.64 -3.39
CA VAL A 3 -4.30 21.47 -4.29
C VAL A 3 -5.01 21.80 -5.62
N GLY A 4 -5.53 23.02 -5.77
CA GLY A 4 -6.41 23.40 -6.88
C GLY A 4 -7.88 22.99 -6.62
N VAL A 5 -8.81 23.80 -7.12
CA VAL A 5 -10.27 23.59 -6.88
C VAL A 5 -10.74 22.28 -7.49
N GLN A 6 -10.19 21.90 -8.64
CA GLN A 6 -10.53 20.65 -9.35
C GLN A 6 -10.13 19.38 -8.57
N ASN A 7 -9.33 19.51 -7.53
CA ASN A 7 -8.86 18.42 -6.67
C ASN A 7 -9.59 18.38 -5.31
N VAL A 8 -10.69 19.11 -5.16
CA VAL A 8 -11.52 19.13 -3.95
C VAL A 8 -12.95 18.80 -4.32
N VAL A 9 -13.50 17.76 -3.73
CA VAL A 9 -14.89 17.34 -3.90
C VAL A 9 -15.62 17.52 -2.58
N THR A 10 -16.81 18.17 -2.65
CA THR A 10 -17.74 18.40 -1.53
C THR A 10 -19.17 17.99 -1.88
N ASP A 11 -19.40 17.49 -3.09
CA ASP A 11 -20.68 16.94 -3.51
C ASP A 11 -20.88 15.56 -2.88
N ALA A 12 -22.00 15.40 -2.15
CA ALA A 12 -22.29 14.17 -1.40
C ALA A 12 -22.35 12.92 -2.31
N GLY A 13 -22.92 13.05 -3.51
CA GLY A 13 -23.02 11.91 -4.43
C GLY A 13 -21.65 11.43 -4.94
N GLN A 14 -20.72 12.36 -5.14
CA GLN A 14 -19.35 12.01 -5.55
C GLN A 14 -18.49 11.51 -4.38
N MET A 15 -18.81 11.91 -3.14
CA MET A 15 -18.08 11.49 -1.95
C MET A 15 -18.51 10.11 -1.44
N GLU A 16 -19.63 9.58 -1.89
CA GLU A 16 -20.21 8.31 -1.41
C GLU A 16 -19.20 7.15 -1.43
N ILE A 17 -18.45 7.00 -2.51
CA ILE A 17 -17.42 5.93 -2.64
C ILE A 17 -16.26 6.06 -1.66
N TYR A 18 -16.11 7.20 -1.00
CA TYR A 18 -15.07 7.46 0.01
C TYR A 18 -15.60 7.32 1.44
N ALA A 19 -16.90 7.05 1.62
CA ALA A 19 -17.54 6.88 2.91
C ALA A 19 -17.36 5.49 3.52
N HIS A 20 -16.92 4.53 2.75
CA HIS A 20 -16.75 3.11 3.14
C HIS A 20 -15.52 2.48 2.49
N ASP A 21 -15.15 1.30 2.92
CA ASP A 21 -14.22 0.38 2.25
C ASP A 21 -14.97 -0.89 1.79
N GLU A 22 -14.33 -2.06 1.74
CA GLU A 22 -14.99 -3.33 1.36
C GLU A 22 -15.79 -3.97 2.52
N VAL A 23 -15.82 -3.36 3.70
CA VAL A 23 -16.70 -3.82 4.81
C VAL A 23 -18.14 -3.42 4.50
N THR A 24 -19.03 -4.43 4.48
CA THR A 24 -20.43 -4.25 4.07
C THR A 24 -21.37 -3.86 5.22
N ASP A 25 -20.88 -3.82 6.47
CA ASP A 25 -21.69 -3.42 7.62
C ASP A 25 -21.97 -1.90 7.57
N PRO A 26 -23.26 -1.48 7.49
CA PRO A 26 -23.63 -0.07 7.45
C PRO A 26 -23.15 0.76 8.65
N ALA A 27 -22.81 0.13 9.77
CA ALA A 27 -22.24 0.81 10.93
C ALA A 27 -20.90 1.48 10.63
N TYR A 28 -20.19 1.04 9.58
CA TYR A 28 -18.90 1.57 9.14
C TYR A 28 -19.01 2.45 7.89
N HIS A 29 -20.17 2.96 7.59
CA HIS A 29 -20.40 3.95 6.54
C HIS A 29 -20.41 5.36 7.14
N HIS A 30 -19.39 6.17 6.84
CA HIS A 30 -19.25 7.53 7.36
C HIS A 30 -18.86 8.50 6.25
N MET A 31 -19.69 9.51 6.02
CA MET A 31 -19.44 10.54 5.02
C MET A 31 -18.32 11.48 5.46
N PRO A 32 -17.31 11.74 4.61
CA PRO A 32 -16.38 12.84 4.84
C PRO A 32 -17.03 14.19 4.58
N GLU A 33 -16.45 15.28 5.09
CA GLU A 33 -16.87 16.65 4.78
C GLU A 33 -16.29 17.13 3.45
N ALA A 34 -15.12 16.57 3.05
CA ALA A 34 -14.51 16.80 1.75
C ALA A 34 -13.60 15.63 1.36
N VAL A 35 -13.45 15.44 0.05
CA VAL A 35 -12.38 14.58 -0.50
C VAL A 35 -11.37 15.45 -1.23
N VAL A 36 -10.10 15.27 -0.90
CA VAL A 36 -8.99 16.02 -1.48
C VAL A 36 -8.05 15.06 -2.20
N PHE A 37 -7.80 15.32 -3.47
CA PHE A 37 -6.87 14.54 -4.30
C PHE A 37 -5.50 15.21 -4.30
N ALA A 38 -4.51 14.55 -3.71
CA ALA A 38 -3.13 15.03 -3.78
C ALA A 38 -2.42 14.46 -5.02
N GLU A 39 -1.57 15.29 -5.64
CA GLU A 39 -0.77 14.93 -6.82
C GLU A 39 0.73 14.81 -6.49
N ASN A 40 1.14 15.21 -5.28
CA ASN A 40 2.53 15.15 -4.83
C ASN A 40 2.64 15.29 -3.31
N ALA A 41 3.83 14.97 -2.78
CA ALA A 41 4.13 15.02 -1.35
C ALA A 41 3.97 16.42 -0.73
N GLN A 42 4.23 17.49 -1.49
CA GLN A 42 4.10 18.87 -1.03
C GLN A 42 2.64 19.22 -0.75
N GLN A 43 1.71 18.76 -1.60
CA GLN A 43 0.28 18.94 -1.39
C GLN A 43 -0.20 18.15 -0.17
N VAL A 44 0.24 16.90 0.00
CA VAL A 44 -0.02 16.09 1.21
C VAL A 44 0.46 16.84 2.46
N ALA A 45 1.70 17.34 2.45
CA ALA A 45 2.27 18.09 3.56
C ALA A 45 1.48 19.36 3.87
N ALA A 46 0.99 20.08 2.85
CA ALA A 46 0.18 21.28 3.02
C ALA A 46 -1.17 20.97 3.66
N VAL A 47 -1.84 19.89 3.27
CA VAL A 47 -3.11 19.43 3.88
C VAL A 47 -2.91 19.05 5.34
N VAL A 48 -1.85 18.31 5.67
CA VAL A 48 -1.53 17.93 7.06
C VAL A 48 -1.25 19.15 7.92
N LYS A 49 -0.51 20.16 7.42
CA LYS A 49 -0.27 21.42 8.15
C LYS A 49 -1.56 22.18 8.38
N LEU A 50 -2.44 22.25 7.37
CA LEU A 50 -3.74 22.90 7.48
C LEU A 50 -4.62 22.20 8.52
N SER A 51 -4.62 20.86 8.51
CA SER A 51 -5.34 20.06 9.52
C SER A 51 -4.87 20.37 10.94
N ASN A 52 -3.56 20.49 11.15
CA ASN A 52 -3.00 20.87 12.46
C ASN A 52 -3.39 22.29 12.88
N GLU A 53 -3.47 23.23 11.93
CA GLU A 53 -3.84 24.62 12.19
C GLU A 53 -5.34 24.77 12.54
N TYR A 54 -6.21 24.08 11.81
CA TYR A 54 -7.67 24.20 11.95
C TYR A 54 -8.32 23.03 12.70
N HIS A 55 -7.54 22.05 13.14
CA HIS A 55 -7.99 20.93 13.97
C HIS A 55 -9.12 20.07 13.35
N PHE A 56 -9.02 19.74 12.06
CA PHE A 56 -9.93 18.80 11.43
C PHE A 56 -9.25 17.45 11.17
N PRO A 57 -9.99 16.32 11.23
CA PRO A 57 -9.45 15.00 10.93
C PRO A 57 -9.03 14.86 9.47
N VAL A 58 -7.95 14.11 9.22
CA VAL A 58 -7.52 13.71 7.86
C VAL A 58 -7.36 12.20 7.83
N GLY A 59 -8.15 11.54 6.98
CA GLY A 59 -8.03 10.12 6.69
C GLY A 59 -7.31 9.90 5.35
N PRO A 60 -6.06 9.39 5.32
CA PRO A 60 -5.41 9.04 4.06
C PRO A 60 -6.09 7.82 3.43
N ARG A 61 -6.33 7.86 2.11
CA ARG A 61 -7.00 6.79 1.39
C ARG A 61 -6.23 6.40 0.13
N GLY A 62 -6.01 5.11 -0.06
CA GLY A 62 -5.62 4.49 -1.32
C GLY A 62 -6.86 4.09 -2.13
N ALA A 63 -6.91 2.83 -2.58
CA ALA A 63 -8.04 2.31 -3.36
C ALA A 63 -9.29 1.96 -2.52
N GLY A 64 -9.18 1.89 -1.21
CA GLY A 64 -10.30 1.52 -0.33
C GLY A 64 -10.66 0.03 -0.35
N THR A 65 -9.77 -0.83 -0.79
CA THR A 65 -9.97 -2.29 -0.89
C THR A 65 -9.72 -3.04 0.42
N GLY A 66 -9.61 -2.33 1.54
CA GLY A 66 -9.41 -2.91 2.85
C GLY A 66 -10.68 -3.51 3.45
N LEU A 67 -10.50 -4.39 4.45
CA LEU A 67 -11.56 -5.09 5.17
C LEU A 67 -11.52 -4.80 6.68
N ALA A 68 -10.89 -3.70 7.09
CA ALA A 68 -10.70 -3.34 8.50
C ALA A 68 -11.08 -1.88 8.80
N CYS A 69 -11.81 -1.23 7.90
CA CYS A 69 -12.29 0.16 8.03
C CYS A 69 -11.19 1.22 8.17
N GLY A 70 -9.93 0.89 7.85
CA GLY A 70 -8.81 1.82 7.97
C GLY A 70 -8.89 3.04 7.04
N ALA A 71 -9.69 2.96 5.96
CA ALA A 71 -9.90 4.04 5.01
C ALA A 71 -11.22 4.81 5.27
N VAL A 72 -12.01 4.42 6.28
CA VAL A 72 -13.33 5.01 6.59
C VAL A 72 -13.16 6.24 7.48
N PRO A 73 -13.74 7.40 7.11
CA PRO A 73 -13.60 8.63 7.88
C PRO A 73 -14.55 8.67 9.09
N ILE A 74 -14.35 7.82 10.09
CA ILE A 74 -15.24 7.65 11.25
C ILE A 74 -15.46 8.93 12.07
N TYR A 75 -14.56 9.90 11.95
CA TYR A 75 -14.66 11.20 12.62
C TYR A 75 -15.01 12.33 11.63
N GLY A 76 -15.50 12.01 10.41
CA GLY A 76 -15.71 13.01 9.36
C GLY A 76 -14.39 13.60 8.86
N GLY A 77 -14.38 14.91 8.63
CA GLY A 77 -13.22 15.66 8.18
C GLY A 77 -12.88 15.39 6.70
N VAL A 78 -11.59 15.33 6.39
CA VAL A 78 -11.10 15.25 5.02
C VAL A 78 -10.58 13.86 4.71
N VAL A 79 -11.10 13.22 3.66
CA VAL A 79 -10.43 12.08 3.03
C VAL A 79 -9.38 12.61 2.07
N LEU A 80 -8.12 12.27 2.31
CA LEU A 80 -7.00 12.62 1.45
C LEU A 80 -6.68 11.44 0.53
N SER A 81 -7.21 11.49 -0.69
CA SER A 81 -6.98 10.46 -1.71
C SER A 81 -5.62 10.63 -2.35
N LEU A 82 -4.88 9.49 -2.45
CA LEU A 82 -3.57 9.41 -3.08
C LEU A 82 -3.62 8.79 -4.48
N GLU A 83 -4.81 8.57 -5.04
CA GLU A 83 -4.98 7.89 -6.33
C GLU A 83 -4.34 8.61 -7.51
N LYS A 84 -4.17 9.95 -7.44
CA LYS A 84 -3.48 10.75 -8.47
C LYS A 84 -1.96 10.67 -8.39
N MET A 85 -1.41 10.15 -7.30
CA MET A 85 0.01 9.85 -7.14
C MET A 85 0.27 8.42 -7.62
N ASN A 86 0.23 8.18 -8.93
CA ASN A 86 0.19 6.83 -9.52
C ASN A 86 1.30 6.55 -10.53
N LYS A 87 2.43 7.25 -10.43
CA LYS A 87 3.56 7.07 -11.33
C LYS A 87 4.48 5.95 -10.86
N ILE A 88 4.88 5.08 -11.77
CA ILE A 88 6.05 4.22 -11.63
C ILE A 88 7.26 5.08 -12.02
N ILE A 89 8.01 5.53 -11.01
CA ILE A 89 9.10 6.51 -11.19
C ILE A 89 10.32 5.83 -11.81
N GLU A 90 10.66 4.64 -11.32
CA GLU A 90 11.83 3.89 -11.75
C GLU A 90 11.58 2.38 -11.58
N VAL A 91 12.00 1.58 -12.55
CA VAL A 91 12.19 0.13 -12.44
C VAL A 91 13.63 -0.18 -12.79
N ASN A 92 14.44 -0.53 -11.80
CA ASN A 92 15.85 -0.84 -11.94
C ASN A 92 16.06 -2.34 -11.71
N ALA A 93 16.10 -3.10 -12.81
CA ALA A 93 16.28 -4.55 -12.75
C ALA A 93 17.71 -4.94 -12.37
N ASP A 94 18.71 -4.13 -12.70
CA ASP A 94 20.12 -4.41 -12.35
C ASP A 94 20.38 -4.28 -10.85
N ALA A 95 19.75 -3.27 -10.22
CA ALA A 95 19.84 -3.04 -8.79
C ALA A 95 18.69 -3.67 -7.98
N MET A 96 17.77 -4.37 -8.66
CA MET A 96 16.67 -5.15 -8.07
C MET A 96 15.75 -4.34 -7.17
N TYR A 97 15.35 -3.12 -7.60
CA TYR A 97 14.33 -2.32 -6.93
C TYR A 97 13.43 -1.58 -7.93
N ALA A 98 12.28 -1.13 -7.46
CA ALA A 98 11.48 -0.13 -8.15
C ALA A 98 11.09 0.99 -7.19
N VAL A 99 10.90 2.20 -7.75
CA VAL A 99 10.40 3.38 -7.02
C VAL A 99 9.05 3.74 -7.60
N VAL A 100 8.05 3.83 -6.74
CA VAL A 100 6.66 4.07 -7.13
C VAL A 100 5.98 5.08 -6.22
N GLU A 101 4.99 5.77 -6.74
CA GLU A 101 4.04 6.56 -5.97
C GLU A 101 2.97 5.65 -5.31
N PRO A 102 2.31 6.09 -4.21
CA PRO A 102 1.40 5.24 -3.43
C PRO A 102 0.15 4.78 -4.17
N GLY A 103 -0.34 5.52 -5.17
CA GLY A 103 -1.52 5.20 -5.98
C GLY A 103 -1.25 4.26 -7.15
N VAL A 104 -0.04 3.71 -7.29
CA VAL A 104 0.25 2.69 -8.31
C VAL A 104 -0.46 1.39 -7.95
N ARG A 105 -1.16 0.78 -8.92
CA ARG A 105 -1.77 -0.54 -8.74
C ARG A 105 -0.70 -1.62 -8.63
N THR A 106 -0.97 -2.62 -7.84
CA THR A 106 -0.05 -3.76 -7.67
C THR A 106 0.21 -4.47 -8.99
N SER A 107 -0.85 -4.74 -9.78
CA SER A 107 -0.76 -5.38 -11.09
C SER A 107 0.07 -4.56 -12.10
N ASP A 108 -0.03 -3.22 -12.06
CA ASP A 108 0.75 -2.34 -12.95
C ASP A 108 2.25 -2.41 -12.61
N LEU A 109 2.59 -2.43 -11.32
CA LEU A 109 3.98 -2.61 -10.88
C LEU A 109 4.52 -3.99 -11.27
N GLN A 110 3.72 -5.06 -11.07
CA GLN A 110 4.10 -6.42 -11.48
C GLN A 110 4.38 -6.49 -12.99
N THR A 111 3.50 -5.89 -13.78
CA THR A 111 3.65 -5.83 -15.25
C THR A 111 4.91 -5.06 -15.66
N ALA A 112 5.14 -3.89 -15.05
CA ALA A 112 6.31 -3.07 -15.34
C ALA A 112 7.63 -3.75 -14.93
N ALA A 113 7.64 -4.47 -13.80
CA ALA A 113 8.79 -5.26 -13.37
C ALA A 113 9.07 -6.43 -14.33
N ALA A 114 8.02 -7.17 -14.71
CA ALA A 114 8.14 -8.31 -15.64
C ALA A 114 8.67 -7.89 -17.00
N ALA A 115 8.26 -6.74 -17.52
CA ALA A 115 8.77 -6.16 -18.76
C ALA A 115 10.28 -5.86 -18.72
N LYS A 116 10.88 -5.77 -17.53
CA LYS A 116 12.32 -5.61 -17.30
C LYS A 116 13.02 -6.90 -16.87
N GLY A 117 12.33 -8.06 -16.92
CA GLY A 117 12.88 -9.35 -16.48
C GLY A 117 12.98 -9.50 -14.96
N ALA A 118 12.28 -8.65 -14.21
CA ALA A 118 12.24 -8.67 -12.75
C ALA A 118 10.83 -9.05 -12.26
N PHE A 119 10.72 -9.36 -10.95
CA PHE A 119 9.50 -9.83 -10.34
C PHE A 119 9.23 -9.08 -9.03
N TYR A 120 8.02 -8.50 -8.91
CA TYR A 120 7.52 -7.99 -7.63
C TYR A 120 6.68 -9.07 -6.97
N ALA A 121 7.08 -9.50 -5.77
CA ALA A 121 6.50 -10.67 -5.11
C ALA A 121 5.22 -10.37 -4.31
N GLY A 122 4.91 -9.11 -4.02
CA GLY A 122 3.66 -8.72 -3.35
C GLY A 122 2.45 -9.16 -4.16
N ASP A 123 1.51 -9.89 -3.53
CA ASP A 123 0.38 -10.52 -4.22
C ASP A 123 -0.88 -10.54 -3.35
N PRO A 124 -1.41 -9.37 -2.93
CA PRO A 124 -2.67 -9.33 -2.22
C PRO A 124 -3.81 -9.80 -3.13
N CYS A 125 -4.87 -10.38 -2.55
CA CYS A 125 -6.01 -10.89 -3.33
C CYS A 125 -6.68 -9.80 -4.20
N SER A 126 -6.58 -8.53 -3.77
CA SER A 126 -7.06 -7.35 -4.51
C SER A 126 -6.03 -6.75 -5.47
N GLY A 127 -5.03 -7.52 -5.92
CA GLY A 127 -3.88 -7.03 -6.71
C GLY A 127 -4.22 -6.20 -7.94
N ASP A 128 -5.35 -6.44 -8.57
CA ASP A 128 -5.82 -5.71 -9.76
C ASP A 128 -6.45 -4.35 -9.43
N SER A 129 -6.82 -4.10 -8.18
CA SER A 129 -7.51 -2.88 -7.75
C SER A 129 -6.78 -2.13 -6.65
N CYS A 130 -6.06 -2.82 -5.75
CA CYS A 130 -5.37 -2.18 -4.63
C CYS A 130 -4.13 -1.38 -5.07
N PHE A 131 -3.80 -0.37 -4.28
CA PHE A 131 -2.63 0.48 -4.49
C PHE A 131 -1.49 0.09 -3.56
N ILE A 132 -0.25 0.24 -4.04
CA ILE A 132 0.97 -0.09 -3.29
C ILE A 132 1.04 0.68 -1.96
N GLY A 133 0.63 1.95 -1.91
CA GLY A 133 0.59 2.74 -0.68
C GLY A 133 -0.32 2.13 0.38
N GLY A 134 -1.50 1.64 -0.01
CA GLY A 134 -2.42 0.92 0.87
C GLY A 134 -1.83 -0.40 1.35
N ASN A 135 -1.20 -1.17 0.46
CA ASN A 135 -0.54 -2.43 0.84
C ASN A 135 0.57 -2.21 1.87
N VAL A 136 1.35 -1.13 1.73
CA VAL A 136 2.39 -0.77 2.70
C VAL A 136 1.75 -0.31 4.01
N ALA A 137 0.74 0.55 3.96
CA ALA A 137 0.08 1.08 5.15
C ALA A 137 -0.56 -0.02 6.00
N THR A 138 -1.14 -1.06 5.39
CA THR A 138 -1.78 -2.18 6.09
C THR A 138 -0.86 -3.39 6.28
N ASN A 139 0.37 -3.35 5.74
CA ASN A 139 1.25 -4.53 5.65
C ASN A 139 0.53 -5.73 5.01
N ALA A 140 -0.09 -5.52 3.86
CA ALA A 140 -0.93 -6.51 3.20
C ALA A 140 -0.20 -7.84 2.98
N GLY A 141 -0.91 -8.94 3.25
CA GLY A 141 -0.49 -10.29 2.91
C GLY A 141 -0.88 -10.66 1.49
N GLY A 142 -0.99 -11.95 1.21
CA GLY A 142 -1.43 -12.50 -0.06
C GLY A 142 -0.97 -13.93 -0.26
N ASN A 143 -1.33 -14.53 -1.40
CA ASN A 143 -1.10 -15.94 -1.68
C ASN A 143 0.39 -16.33 -1.67
N ARG A 144 1.27 -15.40 -2.04
CA ARG A 144 2.72 -15.63 -2.08
C ARG A 144 3.44 -15.32 -0.76
N ALA A 145 2.70 -14.88 0.28
CA ALA A 145 3.29 -14.42 1.53
C ALA A 145 4.03 -15.53 2.30
N VAL A 146 3.62 -16.79 2.17
CA VAL A 146 4.29 -17.92 2.82
C VAL A 146 5.73 -18.04 2.36
N LYS A 147 5.99 -17.81 1.06
CA LYS A 147 7.34 -17.86 0.49
C LYS A 147 8.10 -16.55 0.60
N TYR A 148 7.47 -15.44 0.24
CA TYR A 148 8.15 -14.16 0.04
C TYR A 148 7.92 -13.16 1.18
N GLY A 149 7.08 -13.51 2.16
CA GLY A 149 6.66 -12.62 3.23
C GLY A 149 5.55 -11.66 2.81
N THR A 150 5.06 -10.90 3.77
CA THR A 150 4.08 -9.83 3.57
C THR A 150 4.73 -8.61 2.90
N THR A 151 3.96 -7.56 2.65
CA THR A 151 4.44 -6.30 2.04
C THR A 151 5.67 -5.75 2.76
N ARG A 152 5.77 -5.88 4.08
CA ARG A 152 6.93 -5.50 4.91
C ARG A 152 8.26 -6.02 4.35
N HIS A 153 8.28 -7.25 3.86
CA HIS A 153 9.48 -7.90 3.33
C HIS A 153 9.84 -7.44 1.91
N GLN A 154 8.94 -6.69 1.27
CA GLN A 154 9.11 -6.18 -0.09
C GLN A 154 9.49 -4.70 -0.13
N VAL A 155 9.60 -4.01 1.02
CA VAL A 155 9.87 -2.57 1.06
C VAL A 155 11.30 -2.32 1.56
N TYR A 156 12.03 -1.49 0.81
CA TYR A 156 13.37 -1.01 1.16
C TYR A 156 13.35 0.37 1.81
N ALA A 157 12.49 1.27 1.31
CA ALA A 157 12.42 2.63 1.79
C ALA A 157 11.04 3.23 1.52
N VAL A 158 10.67 4.23 2.31
CA VAL A 158 9.46 5.04 2.11
C VAL A 158 9.76 6.51 2.28
N GLU A 159 9.12 7.33 1.46
CA GLU A 159 8.94 8.75 1.74
C GLU A 159 7.58 8.92 2.43
N VAL A 160 7.57 9.66 3.52
CA VAL A 160 6.33 9.91 4.28
C VAL A 160 6.22 11.38 4.66
N VAL A 161 4.99 11.86 4.71
CA VAL A 161 4.64 13.10 5.38
C VAL A 161 4.27 12.75 6.82
N ASN A 162 5.09 13.19 7.77
CA ASN A 162 4.86 12.92 9.18
C ASN A 162 3.70 13.76 9.76
N PRO A 163 3.22 13.52 10.99
CA PRO A 163 2.09 14.26 11.57
C PRO A 163 2.32 15.77 11.70
N THR A 164 3.57 16.26 11.65
CA THR A 164 3.86 17.71 11.66
C THR A 164 3.87 18.33 10.25
N GLY A 165 3.56 17.54 9.20
CA GLY A 165 3.60 18.01 7.82
C GLY A 165 5.01 18.15 7.24
N LYS A 166 6.01 17.45 7.80
CA LYS A 166 7.36 17.37 7.22
C LYS A 166 7.48 16.12 6.35
N ILE A 167 8.09 16.29 5.18
CA ILE A 167 8.43 15.18 4.29
C ILE A 167 9.76 14.59 4.78
N VAL A 168 9.78 13.27 5.01
CA VAL A 168 10.96 12.55 5.50
C VAL A 168 11.18 11.27 4.69
N GLN A 169 12.45 10.93 4.45
CA GLN A 169 12.86 9.68 3.82
C GLN A 169 13.29 8.69 4.91
N LEU A 170 12.77 7.47 4.87
CA LEU A 170 13.07 6.39 5.80
C LEU A 170 13.51 5.16 5.03
N GLY A 171 14.56 4.49 5.51
CA GLY A 171 15.17 3.38 4.80
C GLY A 171 16.13 3.82 3.69
N ALA A 172 16.62 2.87 2.89
CA ALA A 172 17.55 3.13 1.78
C ALA A 172 17.30 2.15 0.64
N ARG A 173 17.73 2.49 -0.59
CA ARG A 173 17.61 1.62 -1.79
C ARG A 173 18.66 0.49 -1.78
N LEU A 174 18.81 -0.19 -0.65
CA LEU A 174 19.85 -1.19 -0.42
C LEU A 174 19.23 -2.49 0.10
N GLN A 175 19.64 -3.61 -0.48
CA GLN A 175 19.23 -4.93 -0.01
C GLN A 175 19.78 -5.24 1.39
N LYS A 176 20.98 -4.74 1.71
CA LYS A 176 21.62 -4.90 3.02
C LYS A 176 21.77 -3.53 3.67
N GLN A 177 21.00 -3.29 4.72
CA GLN A 177 21.11 -2.09 5.55
C GLN A 177 21.29 -2.51 7.01
N THR A 178 22.38 -2.07 7.62
CA THR A 178 22.74 -2.43 9.00
C THR A 178 22.98 -1.21 9.89
N THR A 179 22.77 0.01 9.37
CA THR A 179 23.06 1.26 10.06
C THR A 179 21.76 1.89 10.59
N GLY A 180 21.71 2.14 11.89
CA GLY A 180 20.59 2.84 12.54
C GLY A 180 19.35 2.00 12.75
N TYR A 181 18.26 2.67 13.08
CA TYR A 181 16.95 2.05 13.27
C TYR A 181 16.24 1.83 11.94
N CYS A 182 15.48 0.74 11.84
CA CYS A 182 14.61 0.46 10.69
C CYS A 182 13.28 1.23 10.85
N LEU A 183 13.32 2.55 10.69
CA LEU A 183 12.16 3.41 10.91
C LEU A 183 11.07 3.21 9.86
N GLU A 184 11.43 2.79 8.64
CA GLU A 184 10.48 2.39 7.61
C GLU A 184 9.59 1.25 8.08
N GLN A 185 10.11 0.38 8.95
CA GLN A 185 9.35 -0.75 9.50
C GLN A 185 8.27 -0.33 10.51
N LEU A 186 8.37 0.85 11.10
CA LEU A 186 7.32 1.44 11.95
C LEU A 186 6.15 1.97 11.10
N ILE A 187 6.46 2.51 9.92
CA ILE A 187 5.45 3.06 9.01
C ILE A 187 4.64 1.93 8.36
N ILE A 188 5.30 0.81 8.03
CA ILE A 188 4.65 -0.34 7.39
C ILE A 188 3.70 -1.00 8.39
N GLY A 189 2.41 -0.99 8.07
CA GLY A 189 1.34 -1.50 8.95
C GLY A 189 0.84 -0.47 9.96
N SER A 190 1.20 0.82 9.83
CA SER A 190 0.72 1.88 10.71
C SER A 190 -0.64 2.48 10.30
N GLU A 191 -1.18 2.07 9.15
CA GLU A 191 -2.47 2.50 8.61
C GLU A 191 -2.65 4.03 8.56
N GLY A 192 -1.55 4.76 8.26
CA GLY A 192 -1.55 6.22 8.17
C GLY A 192 -1.44 6.95 9.51
N THR A 193 -1.45 6.26 10.65
CA THR A 193 -1.43 6.88 11.99
C THR A 193 -0.08 7.53 12.34
N LEU A 194 1.02 7.05 11.76
CA LEU A 194 2.37 7.59 11.98
C LEU A 194 2.86 8.49 10.85
N GLY A 195 2.17 8.52 9.73
CA GLY A 195 2.50 9.35 8.57
C GLY A 195 1.82 8.86 7.30
N ILE A 196 1.76 9.75 6.31
CA ILE A 196 1.13 9.48 5.01
C ILE A 196 2.23 9.18 4.01
N ILE A 197 2.18 7.99 3.42
CA ILE A 197 3.20 7.50 2.47
C ILE A 197 3.02 8.21 1.13
N THR A 198 4.10 8.78 0.60
CA THR A 198 4.12 9.54 -0.65
C THR A 198 5.04 8.95 -1.72
N GLN A 199 5.97 8.09 -1.35
CA GLN A 199 6.79 7.31 -2.28
C GLN A 199 7.25 6.02 -1.62
N ILE A 200 7.39 4.97 -2.40
CA ILE A 200 7.82 3.66 -1.92
C ILE A 200 8.95 3.14 -2.83
N THR A 201 10.03 2.66 -2.21
CA THR A 201 11.03 1.82 -2.89
C THR A 201 10.77 0.38 -2.54
N VAL A 202 10.38 -0.42 -3.52
CA VAL A 202 10.13 -1.85 -3.35
C VAL A 202 11.29 -2.69 -3.85
N LYS A 203 11.47 -3.85 -3.22
CA LYS A 203 12.38 -4.90 -3.65
C LYS A 203 11.83 -5.60 -4.88
N LEU A 204 12.72 -5.90 -5.82
CA LEU A 204 12.45 -6.81 -6.93
C LEU A 204 13.26 -8.09 -6.76
N LEU A 205 12.81 -9.14 -7.41
CA LEU A 205 13.45 -10.45 -7.48
C LEU A 205 13.66 -10.82 -8.96
N PRO A 206 14.53 -11.78 -9.27
CA PRO A 206 14.59 -12.35 -10.62
C PRO A 206 13.24 -12.91 -11.03
N LEU A 207 12.83 -12.66 -12.27
CA LEU A 207 11.59 -13.24 -12.80
C LEU A 207 11.73 -14.76 -12.85
N PRO A 208 10.78 -15.53 -12.27
CA PRO A 208 10.78 -16.98 -12.35
C PRO A 208 10.74 -17.44 -13.81
N LYS A 209 11.62 -18.37 -14.18
CA LYS A 209 11.69 -18.92 -15.55
C LYS A 209 10.48 -19.79 -15.88
N TYR A 210 9.94 -20.47 -14.86
CA TYR A 210 8.81 -21.37 -14.98
C TYR A 210 7.89 -21.23 -13.77
N SER A 211 6.63 -21.45 -13.99
CA SER A 211 5.60 -21.57 -12.96
C SER A 211 4.77 -22.81 -13.27
N MET A 212 4.36 -23.56 -12.23
CA MET A 212 3.53 -24.74 -12.36
C MET A 212 2.50 -24.75 -11.24
N ASP A 213 1.24 -24.93 -11.61
CA ASP A 213 0.17 -25.13 -10.66
C ASP A 213 -0.03 -26.62 -10.40
N LEU A 214 -0.11 -27.00 -9.12
CA LEU A 214 -0.35 -28.37 -8.68
C LEU A 214 -1.67 -28.43 -7.92
N LEU A 215 -2.53 -29.38 -8.31
CA LEU A 215 -3.74 -29.72 -7.58
C LEU A 215 -3.55 -31.04 -6.86
N ALA A 216 -3.70 -31.04 -5.54
CA ALA A 216 -3.71 -32.25 -4.72
C ALA A 216 -5.09 -32.42 -4.08
N VAL A 217 -5.66 -33.62 -4.22
CA VAL A 217 -6.94 -33.96 -3.63
C VAL A 217 -6.70 -34.85 -2.40
N PHE A 218 -7.36 -34.50 -1.30
CA PHE A 218 -7.27 -35.22 -0.02
C PHE A 218 -8.62 -35.77 0.40
N GLU A 219 -8.62 -36.85 1.18
CA GLU A 219 -9.84 -37.47 1.72
C GLU A 219 -10.31 -36.73 2.99
N SER A 220 -9.38 -36.03 3.70
CA SER A 220 -9.72 -35.29 4.91
C SER A 220 -9.05 -33.88 4.93
N PRO A 221 -9.67 -32.90 5.59
CA PRO A 221 -9.04 -31.59 5.83
C PRO A 221 -7.74 -31.70 6.64
N GLU A 222 -7.66 -32.65 7.59
CA GLU A 222 -6.50 -32.87 8.43
C GLU A 222 -5.27 -33.28 7.62
N ASP A 223 -5.46 -34.16 6.63
CA ASP A 223 -4.38 -34.58 5.72
C ASP A 223 -3.92 -33.42 4.83
N ALA A 224 -4.86 -32.61 4.34
CA ALA A 224 -4.54 -31.42 3.55
C ALA A 224 -3.69 -30.44 4.35
N ILE A 225 -4.12 -30.10 5.57
CA ILE A 225 -3.42 -29.17 6.47
C ILE A 225 -2.03 -29.74 6.85
N GLY A 226 -1.98 -31.01 7.22
CA GLY A 226 -0.74 -31.69 7.60
C GLY A 226 0.30 -31.77 6.47
N THR A 227 -0.14 -31.70 5.22
CA THR A 227 0.74 -31.72 4.04
C THR A 227 1.47 -30.39 3.84
N VAL A 228 0.93 -29.25 4.26
CA VAL A 228 1.56 -27.92 4.09
C VAL A 228 2.96 -27.89 4.68
N ASN A 229 3.13 -28.32 5.93
CA ASN A 229 4.45 -28.34 6.58
C ASN A 229 5.42 -29.30 5.88
N LYS A 230 4.93 -30.43 5.36
CA LYS A 230 5.77 -31.39 4.61
C LYS A 230 6.29 -30.77 3.31
N LEU A 231 5.46 -29.98 2.60
CA LEU A 231 5.86 -29.26 1.39
C LEU A 231 6.93 -28.19 1.70
N ILE A 232 6.74 -27.43 2.77
CA ILE A 232 7.70 -26.41 3.20
C ILE A 232 9.06 -27.08 3.55
N MET A 233 9.03 -28.15 4.34
CA MET A 233 10.25 -28.89 4.72
C MET A 233 10.96 -29.57 3.54
N ALA A 234 10.22 -29.92 2.51
CA ALA A 234 10.77 -30.48 1.27
C ALA A 234 11.36 -29.41 0.33
N GLY A 235 11.25 -28.11 0.67
CA GLY A 235 11.77 -27.01 -0.13
C GLY A 235 11.03 -26.78 -1.46
N ILE A 236 9.78 -27.21 -1.55
CA ILE A 236 8.95 -27.08 -2.77
C ILE A 236 8.36 -25.69 -2.90
N MET A 237 8.36 -24.92 -1.83
CA MET A 237 7.80 -23.55 -1.78
C MET A 237 8.88 -22.48 -1.79
#